data_f87eb56f55451ae75f5221d6d3878fce
#
_entry.id   f87eb56f55451ae75f5221d6d3878fce
#
_cell.length_a   1.000
_cell.length_b   1.000
_cell.length_c   1.000
_cell.angle_alpha   90.00
_cell.angle_beta   90.00
_cell.angle_gamma   90.00
#
_symmetry.space_group_name_H-M   'P 1'
#
loop_
_entity.id
_entity.type
_entity.pdbx_description
1 polymer ?
#
loop_
_entity_poly.entity_id
_entity_poly.type
_entity_poly.pdbx_seq_one_letter_code
_entity_poly.pdbx_strand_id
1 'polypeptide(L)'
;MLIDTHCHLDAPEFAADRAAVADAARAAGVTAIVIPAIAPMNFDTVRTLATQVQGGAYALGIHPLFVSEVEDDAIDVLRTAVRAAMDDPRFVAIGEIGLDLFVKA
;
A
#
# COMPACT_ATOMS: atom_id res chain seq x y z
N MET A 1 17.16 14.36 -0.44
CA MET A 1 16.17 13.48 0.21
C MET A 1 14.88 13.50 -0.58
N LEU A 2 14.42 12.33 -0.98
CA LEU A 2 13.15 12.16 -1.69
C LEU A 2 12.26 11.18 -0.94
N ILE A 3 10.95 11.37 -1.05
CA ILE A 3 9.95 10.45 -0.54
C ILE A 3 9.09 10.01 -1.71
N ASP A 4 9.00 8.70 -1.93
CA ASP A 4 8.05 8.14 -2.89
C ASP A 4 6.73 7.93 -2.16
N THR A 5 5.74 8.75 -2.45
CA THR A 5 4.46 8.75 -1.73
C THR A 5 3.45 7.74 -2.27
N HIS A 6 3.79 7.02 -3.34
CA HIS A 6 2.86 6.05 -3.94
C HIS A 6 3.62 5.04 -4.78
N CYS A 7 3.95 3.90 -4.20
CA CYS A 7 4.68 2.84 -4.89
C CYS A 7 4.07 1.48 -4.55
N HIS A 8 3.60 0.76 -5.56
CA HIS A 8 3.10 -0.60 -5.40
C HIS A 8 4.26 -1.61 -5.39
N LEU A 9 5.16 -1.45 -4.44
CA LEU A 9 6.32 -2.32 -4.28
C LEU A 9 5.93 -3.77 -3.97
N ASP A 10 4.71 -3.98 -3.48
CA ASP A 10 4.13 -5.30 -3.24
C ASP A 10 3.68 -6.03 -4.52
N ALA A 11 3.60 -5.31 -5.65
CA ALA A 11 3.07 -5.88 -6.90
C ALA A 11 3.89 -7.08 -7.37
N PRO A 12 3.22 -8.07 -8.04
CA PRO A 12 3.91 -9.28 -8.51
C PRO A 12 5.08 -9.01 -9.47
N GLU A 13 5.04 -7.88 -10.18
CA GLU A 13 6.12 -7.46 -11.09
C GLU A 13 7.46 -7.32 -10.37
N PHE A 14 7.44 -7.07 -9.05
CA PHE A 14 8.66 -6.93 -8.24
C PHE A 14 9.05 -8.21 -7.51
N ALA A 15 8.33 -9.31 -7.69
CA ALA A 15 8.52 -10.51 -6.89
C ALA A 15 9.97 -11.04 -6.93
N ALA A 16 10.64 -10.94 -8.08
CA ALA A 16 11.98 -11.49 -8.25
C ALA A 16 13.09 -10.61 -7.64
N ASP A 17 12.87 -9.28 -7.55
CA ASP A 17 13.93 -8.32 -7.22
C ASP A 17 13.48 -7.20 -6.27
N ARG A 18 12.39 -7.40 -5.56
CA ARG A 18 11.77 -6.37 -4.70
C ARG A 18 12.77 -5.73 -3.74
N ALA A 19 13.58 -6.52 -3.04
CA ALA A 19 14.56 -5.99 -2.11
C ALA A 19 15.64 -5.17 -2.82
N ALA A 20 16.10 -5.64 -3.99
CA ALA A 20 17.10 -4.92 -4.79
C ALA A 20 16.54 -3.60 -5.32
N VAL A 21 15.28 -3.56 -5.73
CA VAL A 21 14.61 -2.34 -6.18
C VAL A 21 14.53 -1.32 -5.03
N ALA A 22 14.13 -1.75 -3.85
CA ALA A 22 14.07 -0.89 -2.67
C ALA A 22 15.45 -0.34 -2.30
N ASP A 23 16.48 -1.18 -2.33
CA ASP A 23 17.86 -0.78 -2.04
C ASP A 23 18.38 0.23 -3.08
N ALA A 24 18.08 0.02 -4.36
CA ALA A 24 18.46 0.93 -5.43
C ALA A 24 17.79 2.31 -5.27
N ALA A 25 16.51 2.34 -4.92
CA ALA A 25 15.79 3.58 -4.64
C ALA A 25 16.46 4.34 -3.49
N ARG A 26 16.78 3.64 -2.41
CA ARG A 26 17.44 4.24 -1.25
C ARG A 26 18.82 4.79 -1.61
N ALA A 27 19.61 4.05 -2.37
CA ALA A 27 20.90 4.50 -2.84
C ALA A 27 20.81 5.76 -3.72
N ALA A 28 19.69 5.92 -4.44
CA ALA A 28 19.41 7.09 -5.27
C ALA A 28 18.84 8.30 -4.48
N GLY A 29 18.65 8.16 -3.16
CA GLY A 29 18.19 9.25 -2.30
C GLY A 29 16.72 9.19 -1.89
N VAL A 30 16.00 8.11 -2.21
CA VAL A 30 14.64 7.88 -1.74
C VAL A 30 14.70 7.34 -0.32
N THR A 31 14.33 8.15 0.67
CA THR A 31 14.49 7.82 2.09
C THR A 31 13.24 7.18 2.69
N ALA A 32 12.08 7.33 2.04
CA ALA A 32 10.85 6.70 2.48
C ALA A 32 10.00 6.31 1.27
N ILE A 33 9.26 5.21 1.41
CA ILE A 33 8.37 4.70 0.38
C ILE A 33 7.04 4.39 1.05
N VAL A 34 5.95 4.96 0.53
CA VAL A 34 4.59 4.65 0.96
C VAL A 34 4.01 3.59 0.02
N ILE A 35 3.58 2.48 0.60
CA ILE A 35 3.03 1.33 -0.14
C ILE A 35 1.52 1.30 0.12
N PRO A 36 0.68 1.75 -0.85
CA PRO A 36 -0.76 1.75 -0.65
C PRO A 36 -1.36 0.37 -0.90
N ALA A 37 -2.37 0.01 -0.12
CA ALA A 37 -3.16 -1.18 -0.37
C ALA A 37 -4.14 -0.96 -1.52
N ILE A 38 -4.61 -2.03 -2.14
CA ILE A 38 -5.60 -1.99 -3.20
C ILE A 38 -6.95 -2.58 -2.77
N ALA A 39 -6.95 -3.52 -1.83
CA ALA A 39 -8.14 -4.20 -1.33
C ALA A 39 -7.80 -4.94 -0.03
N PRO A 40 -8.81 -5.37 0.74
CA PRO A 40 -8.57 -6.10 2.00
C PRO A 40 -7.61 -7.28 1.87
N MET A 41 -7.61 -7.96 0.72
CA MET A 41 -6.75 -9.12 0.49
C MET A 41 -5.26 -8.81 0.54
N ASN A 42 -4.83 -7.55 0.39
CA ASN A 42 -3.42 -7.20 0.47
C ASN A 42 -3.06 -6.28 1.65
N PHE A 43 -3.97 -6.07 2.60
CA PHE A 43 -3.69 -5.23 3.77
C PHE A 43 -2.49 -5.74 4.58
N ASP A 44 -2.47 -7.04 4.88
CA ASP A 44 -1.34 -7.62 5.61
C ASP A 44 -0.06 -7.61 4.80
N THR A 45 -0.14 -7.76 3.49
CA THR A 45 1.01 -7.74 2.60
C THR A 45 1.71 -6.37 2.64
N VAL A 46 0.96 -5.28 2.49
CA VAL A 46 1.57 -3.93 2.50
C VAL A 46 2.13 -3.58 3.87
N ARG A 47 1.42 -3.95 4.95
CA ARG A 47 1.88 -3.73 6.31
C ARG A 47 3.21 -4.46 6.57
N THR A 48 3.26 -5.74 6.22
CA THR A 48 4.46 -6.56 6.41
C THR A 48 5.62 -6.05 5.58
N LEU A 49 5.38 -5.73 4.30
CA LEU A 49 6.42 -5.22 3.42
C LEU A 49 6.98 -3.88 3.94
N ALA A 50 6.12 -3.00 4.45
CA ALA A 50 6.57 -1.73 5.02
C ALA A 50 7.54 -1.92 6.18
N THR A 51 7.39 -2.98 6.99
CA THR A 51 8.33 -3.28 8.07
C THR A 51 9.65 -3.85 7.57
N GLN A 52 9.66 -4.48 6.39
CA GLN A 52 10.85 -5.07 5.79
C GLN A 52 11.69 -4.07 5.01
N VAL A 53 11.10 -2.95 4.61
CA VAL A 53 11.77 -1.90 3.82
C VAL A 53 12.19 -0.78 4.75
N GLN A 54 13.45 -0.41 4.73
CA GLN A 54 13.93 0.72 5.50
C GLN A 54 13.27 2.01 4.99
N GLY A 55 12.61 2.74 5.89
CA GLY A 55 11.81 3.90 5.52
C GLY A 55 10.45 3.54 4.92
N GLY A 56 10.03 2.28 5.02
CA GLY A 56 8.73 1.83 4.53
C GLY A 56 7.58 2.34 5.38
N ALA A 57 6.51 2.74 4.70
CA ALA A 57 5.23 3.11 5.29
C ALA A 57 4.11 2.53 4.42
N TYR A 58 2.90 2.50 4.93
CA TYR A 58 1.79 1.94 4.17
C TYR A 58 0.49 2.71 4.39
N ALA A 59 -0.42 2.51 3.46
CA ALA A 59 -1.78 3.02 3.53
C ALA A 59 -2.76 1.87 3.32
N LEU A 60 -3.97 2.02 3.84
CA LEU A 60 -5.03 1.03 3.71
C LEU A 60 -6.22 1.67 3.00
N GLY A 61 -6.78 0.96 2.01
CA GLY A 61 -7.89 1.47 1.22
C GLY A 61 -8.35 0.44 0.20
N ILE A 62 -9.37 0.82 -0.56
CA ILE A 62 -9.91 -0.01 -1.65
C ILE A 62 -9.78 0.78 -2.93
N HIS A 63 -8.94 0.31 -3.84
CA HIS A 63 -8.70 0.92 -5.14
C HIS A 63 -9.98 0.84 -5.99
N PRO A 64 -10.32 1.88 -6.75
CA PRO A 64 -11.54 1.89 -7.55
C PRO A 64 -11.69 0.72 -8.53
N LEU A 65 -10.59 0.17 -9.04
CA LEU A 65 -10.62 -1.00 -9.91
C LEU A 65 -11.04 -2.29 -9.20
N PHE A 66 -10.94 -2.33 -7.88
CA PHE A 66 -11.24 -3.52 -7.08
C PHE A 66 -12.56 -3.43 -6.33
N VAL A 67 -13.28 -2.32 -6.42
CA VAL A 67 -14.54 -2.13 -5.70
C VAL A 67 -15.57 -3.22 -6.07
N SER A 68 -15.61 -3.63 -7.34
CA SER A 68 -16.54 -4.68 -7.80
C SER A 68 -16.09 -6.10 -7.43
N GLU A 69 -14.87 -6.27 -6.95
CA GLU A 69 -14.28 -7.59 -6.64
C GLU A 69 -14.21 -7.87 -5.15
N VAL A 70 -14.56 -6.90 -4.30
CA VAL A 70 -14.52 -7.08 -2.85
C VAL A 70 -15.85 -7.58 -2.33
N GLU A 71 -15.81 -8.21 -1.15
CA GLU A 71 -17.00 -8.68 -0.45
C GLU A 71 -17.85 -7.53 0.08
N ASP A 72 -19.11 -7.79 0.39
CA ASP A 72 -20.05 -6.78 0.87
C ASP A 72 -19.60 -6.12 2.18
N ASP A 73 -18.80 -6.81 2.99
CA ASP A 73 -18.30 -6.31 4.26
C ASP A 73 -16.96 -5.56 4.14
N ALA A 74 -16.49 -5.28 2.93
CA ALA A 74 -15.15 -4.72 2.70
C ALA A 74 -14.92 -3.40 3.43
N ILE A 75 -15.92 -2.54 3.53
CA ILE A 75 -15.81 -1.26 4.25
C ILE A 75 -15.64 -1.51 5.76
N ASP A 76 -16.36 -2.48 6.32
CA ASP A 76 -16.20 -2.82 7.73
C ASP A 76 -14.83 -3.44 8.01
N VAL A 77 -14.35 -4.27 7.10
CA VAL A 77 -12.99 -4.84 7.18
C VAL A 77 -11.95 -3.72 7.13
N LEU A 78 -12.11 -2.78 6.21
CA LEU A 78 -11.22 -1.61 6.12
C LEU A 78 -11.24 -0.80 7.41
N ARG A 79 -12.43 -0.50 7.94
CA ARG A 79 -12.56 0.28 9.18
C ARG A 79 -11.86 -0.42 10.35
N THR A 80 -12.04 -1.71 10.49
CA THR A 80 -11.40 -2.51 11.54
C THR A 80 -9.87 -2.49 11.37
N ALA A 81 -9.38 -2.67 10.14
CA ALA A 81 -7.95 -2.65 9.86
C ALA A 81 -7.32 -1.29 10.14
N VAL A 82 -8.00 -0.20 9.78
CA VAL A 82 -7.53 1.17 10.07
C VAL A 82 -7.46 1.41 11.57
N ARG A 83 -8.49 1.01 12.32
CA ARG A 83 -8.48 1.17 13.79
C ARG A 83 -7.33 0.40 14.42
N ALA A 84 -7.07 -0.81 13.97
CA ALA A 84 -5.96 -1.62 14.46
C ALA A 84 -4.60 -1.01 14.10
N ALA A 85 -4.50 -0.28 12.99
CA ALA A 85 -3.26 0.31 12.51
C ALA A 85 -2.95 1.69 13.10
N MET A 86 -3.90 2.31 13.82
CA MET A 86 -3.72 3.70 14.28
C MET A 86 -2.51 3.90 15.20
N ASP A 87 -2.09 2.88 15.92
CA ASP A 87 -0.91 2.95 16.77
C ASP A 87 0.38 2.50 16.07
N ASP A 88 0.29 2.09 14.81
CA ASP A 88 1.45 1.70 14.02
C ASP A 88 2.08 2.95 13.39
N PRO A 89 3.33 3.29 13.73
CA PRO A 89 3.98 4.49 13.18
C PRO A 89 4.21 4.42 11.68
N ARG A 90 4.14 3.24 11.07
CA ARG A 90 4.31 3.08 9.62
C ARG A 90 2.99 3.24 8.85
N PHE A 91 1.84 3.24 9.52
CA PHE A 91 0.56 3.51 8.90
C PHE A 91 0.38 5.02 8.76
N VAL A 92 0.25 5.53 7.53
CA VAL A 92 0.32 6.97 7.29
C VAL A 92 -0.93 7.55 6.62
N ALA A 93 -1.79 6.74 6.01
CA ALA A 93 -2.92 7.30 5.24
C ALA A 93 -3.99 6.26 4.93
N ILE A 94 -5.17 6.75 4.55
CA ILE A 94 -6.18 5.97 3.84
C ILE A 94 -5.84 6.04 2.35
N GLY A 95 -5.61 4.92 1.74
CA GLY A 95 -5.26 4.79 0.33
C GLY A 95 -5.03 3.31 -0.04
N GLU A 96 -5.28 2.90 -1.24
CA GLU A 96 -5.67 3.72 -2.37
C GLU A 96 -7.20 3.85 -2.39
N ILE A 97 -7.71 5.00 -2.76
CA ILE A 97 -9.16 5.29 -2.79
C ILE A 97 -9.47 6.18 -3.99
N GLY A 98 -10.74 6.37 -4.29
CA GLY A 98 -11.19 7.37 -5.23
C GLY A 98 -12.03 6.83 -6.37
N LEU A 99 -12.07 7.60 -7.43
CA LEU A 99 -12.78 7.28 -8.65
C LEU A 99 -11.77 7.14 -9.79
N ASP A 100 -12.03 6.19 -10.68
CA ASP A 100 -11.21 6.00 -11.87
C ASP A 100 -12.10 6.17 -13.10
N LEU A 101 -11.96 7.30 -13.77
CA LEU A 101 -12.75 7.63 -14.96
C LEU A 101 -12.20 6.98 -16.23
N PHE A 102 -11.05 6.36 -16.17
CA PHE A 102 -10.45 5.64 -17.28
C PHE A 102 -11.09 4.28 -17.49
N VAL A 103 -11.64 3.70 -16.41
CA VAL A 103 -12.25 2.38 -16.43
C VAL A 103 -13.77 2.53 -16.49
N LYS A 104 -14.40 1.82 -17.43
CA LYS A 104 -15.86 1.75 -17.50
C LYS A 104 -16.37 0.78 -16.45
N ALA A 105 -17.27 1.28 -15.63
CA ALA A 105 -17.92 0.47 -14.61
C ALA A 105 -18.86 -0.58 -15.21
#